data_39ce47386dc71b3e4f44fed9b2ff9809
#
_entry.id   39ce47386dc71b3e4f44fed9b2ff9809
#
_cell.length_a   1.000
_cell.length_b   1.000
_cell.length_c   1.000
_cell.angle_alpha   90.00
_cell.angle_beta   90.00
_cell.angle_gamma   90.00
#
_symmetry.space_group_name_H-M   'P 1'
#
loop_
_entity.id
_entity.type
_entity.pdbx_description
1 polymer ?
#
loop_
_entity_poly.entity_id
_entity_poly.type
_entity_poly.pdbx_seq_one_letter_code
_entity_poly.pdbx_strand_id
1 'polypeptide(L)'
;MADPYRVMTVCTGNICRSPMAEVVLRDRFEAAGLAGRVVVDSTGISSEEHGNPIDPRAGFALAARGYGVPVRSARRVRAGDLVAADLVLAMTEVHAQALRRIAGADDAAVRRVVMLRSFDPAAPHVAPGAREHVLDVDDPWYGGPDDFEVCLTQLEAAADGVVARVRADLAERPART
;
A
#
# COMPACT_ATOMS: atom_id res chain seq x y z
N MET A 1 15.14 14.46 15.77
CA MET A 1 13.89 14.43 14.97
C MET A 1 13.21 13.10 15.21
N ALA A 2 11.88 13.06 15.35
CA ALA A 2 11.17 11.80 15.51
C ALA A 2 11.28 10.95 14.20
N ASP A 3 11.37 9.62 14.35
CA ASP A 3 11.37 8.72 13.21
C ASP A 3 10.07 8.88 12.39
N PRO A 4 10.14 8.89 11.05
CA PRO A 4 8.95 9.03 10.21
C PRO A 4 8.01 7.83 10.39
N TYR A 5 6.71 8.08 10.23
CA TYR A 5 5.71 7.01 10.14
C TYR A 5 5.90 6.25 8.82
N ARG A 6 6.00 4.92 8.88
CA ARG A 6 6.29 4.07 7.74
C ARG A 6 5.05 3.34 7.26
N VAL A 7 4.61 3.68 6.04
CA VAL A 7 3.54 2.98 5.33
C VAL A 7 4.16 2.09 4.26
N MET A 8 3.75 0.84 4.19
CA MET A 8 4.21 -0.09 3.16
C MET A 8 3.01 -0.67 2.40
N THR A 9 3.02 -0.55 1.07
CA THR A 9 2.01 -1.14 0.19
C THR A 9 2.52 -2.45 -0.42
N VAL A 10 1.66 -3.47 -0.52
CA VAL A 10 2.11 -4.81 -0.94
C VAL A 10 1.15 -5.46 -1.93
N CYS A 11 1.70 -5.93 -3.06
CA CYS A 11 0.99 -6.76 -4.04
C CYS A 11 1.77 -8.06 -4.32
N THR A 12 1.56 -8.70 -5.46
CA THR A 12 2.28 -9.94 -5.83
C THR A 12 3.72 -9.63 -6.25
N GLY A 13 3.91 -8.99 -7.41
CA GLY A 13 5.21 -8.79 -8.06
C GLY A 13 5.88 -7.45 -7.75
N ASN A 14 5.19 -6.49 -7.13
CA ASN A 14 5.69 -5.14 -6.87
C ASN A 14 6.02 -4.33 -8.14
N ILE A 15 5.27 -4.52 -9.21
CA ILE A 15 5.42 -3.78 -10.47
C ILE A 15 4.15 -3.04 -10.93
N CYS A 16 2.96 -3.38 -10.40
CA CYS A 16 1.69 -2.73 -10.76
C CYS A 16 1.02 -2.07 -9.54
N ARG A 17 0.17 -2.79 -8.82
CA ARG A 17 -0.72 -2.25 -7.76
C ARG A 17 0.04 -1.55 -6.63
N SER A 18 1.03 -2.21 -6.04
CA SER A 18 1.74 -1.62 -4.90
C SER A 18 2.58 -0.40 -5.25
N PRO A 19 3.33 -0.33 -6.38
CA PRO A 19 4.02 0.90 -6.74
C PRO A 19 3.06 2.03 -7.16
N MET A 20 1.92 1.72 -7.79
CA MET A 20 0.89 2.74 -8.06
C MET A 20 0.33 3.31 -6.75
N ALA A 21 0.00 2.46 -5.79
CA ALA A 21 -0.45 2.88 -4.46
C ALA A 21 0.60 3.71 -3.72
N GLU A 22 1.87 3.35 -3.80
CA GLU A 22 2.99 4.11 -3.23
C GLU A 22 3.02 5.54 -3.78
N VAL A 23 2.88 5.71 -5.09
CA VAL A 23 2.88 7.03 -5.75
C VAL A 23 1.68 7.87 -5.31
N VAL A 24 0.47 7.30 -5.37
CA VAL A 24 -0.76 7.98 -4.97
C VAL A 24 -0.68 8.42 -3.50
N LEU A 25 -0.24 7.54 -2.60
CA LEU A 25 -0.15 7.86 -1.17
C LEU A 25 0.92 8.92 -0.89
N ARG A 26 2.07 8.90 -1.57
CA ARG A 26 3.07 9.96 -1.43
C ARG A 26 2.50 11.32 -1.80
N ASP A 27 1.80 11.41 -2.93
CA ASP A 27 1.14 12.64 -3.38
C ASP A 27 0.11 13.13 -2.34
N ARG A 28 -0.75 12.23 -1.82
CA ARG A 28 -1.75 12.58 -0.81
C ARG A 28 -1.13 13.02 0.53
N PHE A 29 -0.05 12.38 0.98
CA PHE A 29 0.65 12.79 2.19
C PHE A 29 1.36 14.14 2.02
N GLU A 30 1.92 14.42 0.85
CA GLU A 30 2.50 15.72 0.54
C GLU A 30 1.43 16.82 0.54
N ALA A 31 0.32 16.62 -0.18
CA ALA A 31 -0.83 17.54 -0.19
C ALA A 31 -1.43 17.75 1.21
N ALA A 32 -1.35 16.74 2.08
CA ALA A 32 -1.81 16.81 3.46
C ALA A 32 -0.83 17.52 4.42
N GLY A 33 0.33 18.01 3.94
CA GLY A 33 1.37 18.63 4.77
C GLY A 33 2.15 17.66 5.66
N LEU A 34 2.18 16.37 5.29
CA LEU A 34 2.88 15.31 6.03
C LEU A 34 4.21 14.89 5.38
N ALA A 35 4.69 15.62 4.38
CA ALA A 35 6.00 15.42 3.78
C ALA A 35 7.09 15.40 4.86
N GLY A 36 8.00 14.42 4.80
CA GLY A 36 9.07 14.22 5.78
C GLY A 36 8.63 13.59 7.12
N ARG A 37 7.33 13.58 7.44
CA ARG A 37 6.77 12.90 8.61
C ARG A 37 6.29 11.48 8.31
N VAL A 38 5.99 11.19 7.05
CA VAL A 38 5.53 9.90 6.56
C VAL A 38 6.45 9.45 5.42
N VAL A 39 6.85 8.20 5.44
CA VAL A 39 7.57 7.54 4.35
C VAL A 39 6.69 6.42 3.81
N VAL A 40 6.49 6.40 2.51
CA VAL A 40 5.76 5.33 1.81
C VAL A 40 6.75 4.52 0.99
N ASP A 41 6.68 3.21 1.12
CA ASP A 41 7.46 2.24 0.36
C ASP A 41 6.54 1.13 -0.17
N SER A 42 7.01 0.33 -1.10
CA SER A 42 6.24 -0.80 -1.62
C SER A 42 7.08 -2.05 -1.83
N THR A 43 6.44 -3.20 -1.71
CA THR A 43 7.05 -4.52 -1.87
C THR A 43 6.09 -5.50 -2.56
N GLY A 44 6.59 -6.68 -2.90
CA GLY A 44 5.79 -7.82 -3.37
C GLY A 44 5.93 -9.03 -2.46
N ILE A 45 4.95 -9.93 -2.50
CA ILE A 45 5.06 -11.22 -1.80
C ILE A 45 5.87 -12.25 -2.60
N SER A 46 6.07 -12.03 -3.91
CA SER A 46 6.86 -12.86 -4.83
C SER A 46 8.21 -12.20 -5.17
N SER A 47 9.17 -13.00 -5.56
CA SER A 47 10.47 -12.57 -6.10
C SER A 47 10.55 -12.66 -7.63
N GLU A 48 9.48 -13.05 -8.32
CA GLU A 48 9.49 -13.26 -9.78
C GLU A 48 9.88 -12.01 -10.56
N GLU A 49 9.44 -10.83 -10.07
CA GLU A 49 9.71 -9.53 -10.68
C GLU A 49 10.90 -8.78 -10.04
N HIS A 50 11.69 -9.45 -9.19
CA HIS A 50 12.79 -8.80 -8.46
C HIS A 50 13.75 -8.09 -9.38
N GLY A 51 13.99 -6.80 -9.12
CA GLY A 51 14.86 -5.94 -9.92
C GLY A 51 14.17 -5.26 -11.11
N ASN A 52 12.99 -5.69 -11.51
CA ASN A 52 12.25 -5.09 -12.63
C ASN A 52 11.71 -3.69 -12.26
N PRO A 53 11.61 -2.77 -13.25
CA PRO A 53 10.98 -1.47 -13.05
C PRO A 53 9.45 -1.62 -12.87
N ILE A 54 8.78 -0.50 -12.62
CA ILE A 54 7.32 -0.43 -12.70
C ILE A 54 6.83 -0.87 -14.09
N ASP A 55 5.71 -1.60 -14.14
CA ASP A 55 5.07 -1.97 -15.42
C ASP A 55 4.80 -0.72 -16.26
N PRO A 56 5.18 -0.69 -17.55
CA PRO A 56 4.99 0.48 -18.41
C PRO A 56 3.52 0.95 -18.47
N ARG A 57 2.55 0.02 -18.40
CA ARG A 57 1.11 0.35 -18.39
C ARG A 57 0.71 1.06 -17.09
N ALA A 58 1.24 0.61 -15.95
CA ALA A 58 1.06 1.29 -14.66
C ALA A 58 1.67 2.69 -14.68
N GLY A 59 2.88 2.83 -15.24
CA GLY A 59 3.53 4.12 -15.43
C GLY A 59 2.72 5.06 -16.32
N PHE A 60 2.15 4.54 -17.42
CA PHE A 60 1.30 5.32 -18.32
C PHE A 60 0.03 5.81 -17.61
N ALA A 61 -0.68 4.95 -16.88
CA ALA A 61 -1.89 5.33 -16.15
C ALA A 61 -1.59 6.41 -15.09
N LEU A 62 -0.49 6.28 -14.35
CA LEU A 62 -0.04 7.29 -13.39
C LEU A 62 0.22 8.64 -14.08
N ALA A 63 1.01 8.64 -15.17
CA ALA A 63 1.35 9.85 -15.92
C ALA A 63 0.11 10.53 -16.51
N ALA A 64 -0.84 9.76 -17.04
CA ALA A 64 -2.10 10.28 -17.59
C ALA A 64 -2.95 11.03 -16.55
N ARG A 65 -2.83 10.67 -15.25
CA ARG A 65 -3.47 11.38 -14.14
C ARG A 65 -2.58 12.43 -13.46
N GLY A 66 -1.42 12.74 -14.03
CA GLY A 66 -0.52 13.78 -13.55
C GLY A 66 0.43 13.36 -12.43
N TYR A 67 0.49 12.07 -12.08
CA TYR A 67 1.48 11.57 -11.13
C TYR A 67 2.85 11.40 -11.76
N GLY A 68 3.91 11.60 -10.97
CA GLY A 68 5.27 11.25 -11.37
C GLY A 68 5.46 9.73 -11.45
N VAL A 69 6.13 9.26 -12.50
CA VAL A 69 6.48 7.83 -12.61
C VAL A 69 7.82 7.59 -11.91
N PRO A 70 7.88 6.75 -10.87
CA PRO A 70 9.10 6.58 -10.10
C PRO A 70 10.12 5.71 -10.83
N VAL A 71 11.40 6.07 -10.71
CA VAL A 71 12.50 5.18 -11.06
C VAL A 71 12.76 4.28 -9.85
N ARG A 72 12.43 3.01 -9.98
CA ARG A 72 12.51 2.03 -8.88
C ARG A 72 12.71 0.61 -9.40
N SER A 73 13.08 -0.29 -8.49
CA SER A 73 13.16 -1.73 -8.76
C SER A 73 12.26 -2.51 -7.82
N ALA A 74 11.55 -3.50 -8.35
CA ALA A 74 10.70 -4.38 -7.58
C ALA A 74 11.52 -5.19 -6.57
N ARG A 75 10.99 -5.36 -5.37
CA ARG A 75 11.62 -6.15 -4.31
C ARG A 75 10.59 -6.99 -3.53
N ARG A 76 11.03 -8.13 -3.04
CA ARG A 76 10.22 -8.97 -2.17
C ARG A 76 10.23 -8.45 -0.73
N VAL A 77 9.08 -8.54 -0.06
CA VAL A 77 8.93 -8.26 1.37
C VAL A 77 9.75 -9.23 2.23
N ARG A 78 10.33 -8.74 3.30
CA ARG A 78 11.06 -9.51 4.33
C ARG A 78 10.39 -9.30 5.69
N ALA A 79 10.60 -10.23 6.62
CA ALA A 79 10.06 -10.09 7.99
C ALA A 79 10.47 -8.77 8.65
N GLY A 80 11.71 -8.32 8.45
CA GLY A 80 12.18 -7.04 8.97
C GLY A 80 11.44 -5.82 8.43
N ASP A 81 10.90 -5.88 7.21
CA ASP A 81 10.08 -4.80 6.64
C ASP A 81 8.76 -4.65 7.43
N LEU A 82 8.14 -5.80 7.83
CA LEU A 82 6.90 -5.79 8.61
C LEU A 82 7.11 -5.26 10.04
N VAL A 83 8.27 -5.55 10.62
CA VAL A 83 8.65 -5.02 11.93
C VAL A 83 8.89 -3.50 11.86
N ALA A 84 9.51 -3.03 10.79
CA ALA A 84 9.85 -1.62 10.60
C ALA A 84 8.66 -0.76 10.16
N ALA A 85 7.64 -1.33 9.52
CA ALA A 85 6.45 -0.61 9.08
C ALA A 85 5.50 -0.33 10.24
N ASP A 86 4.85 0.83 10.23
CA ASP A 86 3.77 1.17 11.16
C ASP A 86 2.40 0.77 10.62
N LEU A 87 2.25 0.78 9.30
CA LEU A 87 1.04 0.39 8.58
C LEU A 87 1.41 -0.37 7.31
N VAL A 88 0.83 -1.55 7.12
CA VAL A 88 1.05 -2.40 5.94
C VAL A 88 -0.26 -2.58 5.20
N LEU A 89 -0.31 -2.11 3.96
CA LEU A 89 -1.50 -2.06 3.12
C LEU A 89 -1.44 -3.17 2.07
N ALA A 90 -2.25 -4.21 2.28
CA ALA A 90 -2.37 -5.33 1.35
C ALA A 90 -3.37 -5.02 0.24
N MET A 91 -3.03 -5.34 -1.00
CA MET A 91 -3.91 -5.13 -2.16
C MET A 91 -5.03 -6.18 -2.23
N THR A 92 -4.80 -7.38 -1.72
CA THR A 92 -5.82 -8.46 -1.71
C THR A 92 -5.76 -9.26 -0.42
N GLU A 93 -6.83 -10.03 -0.14
CA GLU A 93 -6.86 -10.99 0.98
C GLU A 93 -5.70 -11.98 0.93
N VAL A 94 -5.32 -12.44 -0.26
CA VAL A 94 -4.18 -13.36 -0.45
C VAL A 94 -2.87 -12.71 0.01
N HIS A 95 -2.67 -11.44 -0.33
CA HIS A 95 -1.50 -10.68 0.12
C HIS A 95 -1.52 -10.50 1.64
N ALA A 96 -2.65 -10.13 2.22
CA ALA A 96 -2.79 -9.97 3.67
C ALA A 96 -2.48 -11.26 4.42
N GLN A 97 -3.00 -12.40 3.96
CA GLN A 97 -2.72 -13.71 4.55
C GLN A 97 -1.23 -14.08 4.44
N ALA A 98 -0.59 -13.82 3.29
CA ALA A 98 0.84 -14.07 3.10
C ALA A 98 1.68 -13.22 4.05
N LEU A 99 1.36 -11.94 4.19
CA LEU A 99 2.05 -11.02 5.09
C LEU A 99 1.90 -11.42 6.57
N ARG A 100 0.68 -11.78 6.99
CA ARG A 100 0.42 -12.29 8.35
C ARG A 100 1.20 -13.58 8.65
N ARG A 101 1.37 -14.46 7.65
CA ARG A 101 2.25 -15.65 7.79
C ARG A 101 3.73 -15.29 7.91
N ILE A 102 4.21 -14.29 7.15
CA ILE A 102 5.60 -13.81 7.24
C ILE A 102 5.86 -13.15 8.59
N ALA A 103 4.89 -12.42 9.14
CA ALA A 103 4.96 -11.83 10.48
C ALA A 103 5.01 -12.91 11.58
N GLY A 104 4.43 -14.09 11.34
CA GLY A 104 4.50 -15.25 12.23
C GLY A 104 3.86 -14.98 13.59
N ALA A 105 4.62 -15.12 14.66
CA ALA A 105 4.17 -14.94 16.05
C ALA A 105 4.24 -13.47 16.53
N ASP A 106 4.66 -12.53 15.68
CA ASP A 106 4.65 -11.10 16.03
C ASP A 106 3.24 -10.52 15.86
N ASP A 107 2.45 -10.59 16.93
CA ASP A 107 1.07 -10.07 16.95
C ASP A 107 1.00 -8.58 16.58
N ALA A 108 2.03 -7.79 16.92
CA ALA A 108 2.07 -6.37 16.59
C ALA A 108 2.22 -6.19 15.07
N ALA A 109 3.11 -6.94 14.43
CA ALA A 109 3.28 -6.93 12.98
C ALA A 109 2.03 -7.44 12.25
N VAL A 110 1.39 -8.49 12.77
CA VAL A 110 0.13 -9.02 12.22
C VAL A 110 -0.97 -7.96 12.23
N ARG A 111 -1.14 -7.22 13.34
CA ARG A 111 -2.17 -6.16 13.46
C ARG A 111 -1.93 -4.96 12.54
N ARG A 112 -0.70 -4.73 12.08
CA ARG A 112 -0.37 -3.65 11.14
C ARG A 112 -0.77 -3.95 9.70
N VAL A 113 -1.07 -5.24 9.39
CA VAL A 113 -1.49 -5.67 8.06
C VAL A 113 -3.00 -5.50 7.90
N VAL A 114 -3.39 -4.56 7.05
CA VAL A 114 -4.79 -4.25 6.74
C VAL A 114 -5.00 -4.18 5.23
N MET A 115 -6.24 -4.39 4.80
CA MET A 115 -6.61 -4.25 3.39
C MET A 115 -6.66 -2.77 3.00
N LEU A 116 -6.03 -2.38 1.87
CA LEU A 116 -6.05 -0.99 1.41
C LEU A 116 -7.48 -0.47 1.24
N ARG A 117 -8.36 -1.24 0.59
CA ARG A 117 -9.73 -0.81 0.33
C ARG A 117 -10.63 -0.76 1.56
N SER A 118 -10.16 -1.18 2.74
CA SER A 118 -10.87 -0.92 3.99
C SER A 118 -10.93 0.59 4.33
N PHE A 119 -10.11 1.40 3.68
CA PHE A 119 -10.09 2.86 3.80
C PHE A 119 -10.93 3.58 2.72
N ASP A 120 -11.45 2.85 1.74
CA ASP A 120 -12.37 3.38 0.73
C ASP A 120 -13.78 3.49 1.34
N PRO A 121 -14.38 4.70 1.43
CA PRO A 121 -15.68 4.87 2.06
C PRO A 121 -16.84 4.20 1.28
N ALA A 122 -16.63 3.87 0.01
CA ALA A 122 -17.60 3.17 -0.82
C ALA A 122 -17.42 1.63 -0.79
N ALA A 123 -16.34 1.12 -0.19
CA ALA A 123 -16.12 -0.31 -0.11
C ALA A 123 -17.05 -0.99 0.90
N PRO A 124 -17.37 -2.28 0.71
CA PRO A 124 -18.16 -3.03 1.67
C PRO A 124 -17.52 -3.06 3.05
N HIS A 125 -18.32 -2.95 4.10
CA HIS A 125 -17.84 -3.18 5.46
C HIS A 125 -17.63 -4.67 5.70
N VAL A 126 -16.46 -5.04 6.23
CA VAL A 126 -16.11 -6.42 6.58
C VAL A 126 -16.06 -6.54 8.10
N ALA A 127 -16.84 -7.47 8.64
CA ALA A 127 -16.84 -7.76 10.08
C ALA A 127 -15.50 -8.38 10.52
N PRO A 128 -15.06 -8.15 11.76
CA PRO A 128 -13.85 -8.78 12.29
C PRO A 128 -13.88 -10.30 12.14
N GLY A 129 -12.82 -10.89 11.56
CA GLY A 129 -12.69 -12.33 11.34
C GLY A 129 -13.43 -12.88 10.11
N ALA A 130 -14.17 -12.05 9.36
CA ALA A 130 -14.76 -12.46 8.09
C ALA A 130 -13.72 -12.45 6.95
N ARG A 131 -14.11 -13.06 5.80
CA ARG A 131 -13.29 -13.05 4.59
C ARG A 131 -13.16 -11.63 4.04
N GLU A 132 -11.93 -11.23 3.70
CA GLU A 132 -11.63 -9.86 3.26
C GLU A 132 -11.61 -9.70 1.73
N HIS A 133 -11.85 -10.75 0.94
CA HIS A 133 -11.72 -10.75 -0.52
C HIS A 133 -12.61 -9.70 -1.24
N VAL A 134 -13.72 -9.27 -0.64
CA VAL A 134 -14.57 -8.20 -1.17
C VAL A 134 -13.86 -6.82 -1.19
N LEU A 135 -12.73 -6.73 -0.49
CA LEU A 135 -11.85 -5.55 -0.45
C LEU A 135 -10.63 -5.70 -1.37
N ASP A 136 -10.58 -6.72 -2.22
CA ASP A 136 -9.49 -6.89 -3.16
C ASP A 136 -9.43 -5.71 -4.15
N VAL A 137 -8.22 -5.22 -4.41
CA VAL A 137 -7.93 -4.33 -5.53
C VAL A 137 -7.78 -5.20 -6.78
N ASP A 138 -8.52 -4.87 -7.83
CA ASP A 138 -8.51 -5.63 -9.09
C ASP A 138 -7.09 -5.73 -9.65
N ASP A 139 -6.74 -6.91 -10.17
CA ASP A 139 -5.42 -7.15 -10.76
C ASP A 139 -5.40 -6.74 -12.23
N PRO A 140 -4.73 -5.65 -12.62
CA PRO A 140 -4.70 -5.19 -14.00
C PRO A 140 -3.72 -5.99 -14.88
N TRP A 141 -2.94 -6.90 -14.30
CA TRP A 141 -1.83 -7.58 -14.98
C TRP A 141 -2.23 -8.28 -16.29
N TYR A 142 -3.37 -8.99 -16.26
CA TYR A 142 -3.87 -9.71 -17.43
C TYR A 142 -4.78 -8.87 -18.33
N GLY A 143 -5.02 -7.61 -17.98
CA GLY A 143 -5.91 -6.70 -18.68
C GLY A 143 -5.21 -5.69 -19.59
N GLY A 144 -6.02 -4.74 -20.09
CA GLY A 144 -5.59 -3.63 -20.91
C GLY A 144 -5.47 -2.30 -20.12
N PRO A 145 -5.32 -1.17 -20.83
CA PRO A 145 -5.21 0.15 -20.22
C PRO A 145 -6.37 0.49 -19.27
N ASP A 146 -7.59 0.10 -19.61
CA ASP A 146 -8.78 0.39 -18.81
C ASP A 146 -8.74 -0.30 -17.45
N ASP A 147 -8.14 -1.52 -17.36
CA ASP A 147 -8.00 -2.23 -16.09
C ASP A 147 -7.00 -1.51 -15.15
N PHE A 148 -5.96 -0.88 -15.71
CA PHE A 148 -5.05 -0.02 -14.94
C PHE A 148 -5.74 1.25 -14.45
N GLU A 149 -6.66 1.84 -15.23
CA GLU A 149 -7.47 2.98 -14.80
C GLU A 149 -8.45 2.61 -13.67
N VAL A 150 -9.09 1.43 -13.75
CA VAL A 150 -9.93 0.91 -12.67
C VAL A 150 -9.12 0.70 -11.41
N CYS A 151 -7.96 0.04 -11.52
CA CYS A 151 -7.05 -0.17 -10.40
C CYS A 151 -6.66 1.17 -9.76
N LEU A 152 -6.20 2.15 -10.55
CA LEU A 152 -5.78 3.45 -10.05
C LEU A 152 -6.94 4.19 -9.34
N THR A 153 -8.16 4.10 -9.87
CA THR A 153 -9.35 4.68 -9.24
C THR A 153 -9.62 4.05 -7.86
N GLN A 154 -9.48 2.73 -7.72
CA GLN A 154 -9.64 2.05 -6.43
C GLN A 154 -8.56 2.47 -5.41
N LEU A 155 -7.31 2.68 -5.87
CA LEU A 155 -6.22 3.16 -5.02
C LEU A 155 -6.47 4.58 -4.52
N GLU A 156 -6.91 5.47 -5.41
CA GLU A 156 -7.24 6.86 -5.08
C GLU A 156 -8.42 6.96 -4.11
N ALA A 157 -9.46 6.13 -4.28
CA ALA A 157 -10.64 6.12 -3.42
C ALA A 157 -10.30 5.79 -1.96
N ALA A 158 -9.29 4.96 -1.71
CA ALA A 158 -8.84 4.60 -0.37
C ALA A 158 -7.84 5.61 0.23
N ALA A 159 -7.16 6.40 -0.59
CA ALA A 159 -5.99 7.17 -0.18
C ALA A 159 -6.28 8.20 0.92
N ASP A 160 -7.40 8.93 0.84
CA ASP A 160 -7.77 9.93 1.84
C ASP A 160 -8.08 9.29 3.20
N GLY A 161 -8.69 8.11 3.22
CA GLY A 161 -8.91 7.32 4.42
C GLY A 161 -7.60 6.87 5.07
N VAL A 162 -6.61 6.48 4.27
CA VAL A 162 -5.24 6.16 4.76
C VAL A 162 -4.59 7.39 5.38
N VAL A 163 -4.70 8.56 4.73
CA VAL A 163 -4.17 9.83 5.28
C VAL A 163 -4.81 10.15 6.62
N ALA A 164 -6.14 10.02 6.74
CA ALA A 164 -6.86 10.27 7.98
C ALA A 164 -6.39 9.33 9.11
N ARG A 165 -6.21 8.05 8.81
CA ARG A 165 -5.69 7.06 9.75
C ARG A 165 -4.29 7.42 10.24
N VAL A 166 -3.37 7.74 9.33
CA VAL A 166 -1.98 8.08 9.68
C VAL A 166 -1.91 9.35 10.50
N ARG A 167 -2.77 10.34 10.22
CA ARG A 167 -2.88 11.56 11.05
C ARG A 167 -3.30 11.25 12.49
N ALA A 168 -4.28 10.37 12.66
CA ALA A 168 -4.73 9.94 13.99
C ALA A 168 -3.60 9.22 14.74
N ASP A 169 -2.95 8.25 14.09
CA ASP A 169 -1.83 7.50 14.66
C ASP A 169 -0.66 8.42 15.06
N LEU A 170 -0.35 9.44 14.25
CA LEU A 170 0.69 10.43 14.55
C LEU A 170 0.32 11.35 15.70
N ALA A 171 -0.96 11.65 15.91
CA ALA A 171 -1.43 12.45 17.04
C ALA A 171 -1.35 11.68 18.36
N GLU A 172 -1.53 10.36 18.32
CA GLU A 172 -1.45 9.49 19.50
C GLU A 172 -0.01 9.08 19.86
N ARG A 173 0.96 9.27 18.94
CA ARG A 173 2.38 8.97 19.25
C ARG A 173 2.90 9.94 20.30
N PRO A 174 3.39 9.43 21.46
CA PRO A 174 4.07 10.29 22.43
C PRO A 174 5.27 10.94 21.78
N ALA A 175 5.47 12.23 22.04
CA ALA A 175 6.70 12.91 21.66
C ALA A 175 7.86 12.13 22.32
N ARG A 176 8.68 11.46 21.52
CA ARG A 176 9.91 10.85 22.05
C ARG A 176 10.83 11.98 22.49
N THR A 177 10.96 12.11 23.81
CA THR A 177 11.93 12.98 24.49
C THR A 177 13.36 12.50 24.22
#